data_ac8353926b14b88a1f4296b658ce996d
#
_entry.id   ac8353926b14b88a1f4296b658ce996d
#
_cell.length_a   1.000
_cell.length_b   1.000
_cell.length_c   1.000
_cell.angle_alpha   90.00
_cell.angle_beta   90.00
_cell.angle_gamma   90.00
#
_symmetry.space_group_name_H-M   'P 1'
#
loop_
_entity.id
_entity.type
_entity.pdbx_description
1 polymer ?
#
loop_
_entity_poly.entity_id
_entity_poly.type
_entity_poly.pdbx_seq_one_letter_code
_entity_poly.pdbx_strand_id
1 'polypeptide(L)'
;MVDVVVLVDDLFFQAKIVETARLTGITLAICGTGDAFIATIDRESPKLAIVDLNSRGGALNALERLRASGNQTPLIGYLSHVQTELAESAKAAGCNDVMPRSKFTANLASILSGAKS
;
A
#
# COMPACT_ATOMS: atom_id res chain seq x y z
N MET A 1 -3.03 16.35 -6.66
CA MET A 1 -2.11 15.79 -5.65
C MET A 1 -2.68 14.47 -5.11
N VAL A 2 -1.85 13.45 -5.06
CA VAL A 2 -2.27 12.13 -4.56
C VAL A 2 -1.80 11.95 -3.12
N ASP A 3 -2.71 11.63 -2.22
CA ASP A 3 -2.38 11.43 -0.81
C ASP A 3 -1.84 10.03 -0.55
N VAL A 4 -2.42 9.02 -1.21
CA VAL A 4 -2.10 7.60 -0.99
C VAL A 4 -2.00 6.86 -2.32
N VAL A 5 -0.95 6.06 -2.49
CA VAL A 5 -0.78 5.18 -3.64
C VAL A 5 -0.93 3.74 -3.17
N VAL A 6 -1.72 2.95 -3.89
CA VAL A 6 -2.06 1.58 -3.49
C VAL A 6 -1.69 0.58 -4.57
N LEU A 7 -0.98 -0.48 -4.21
CA LEU A 7 -0.75 -1.63 -5.09
C LEU A 7 -1.72 -2.73 -4.70
N VAL A 8 -2.70 -2.98 -5.56
CA VAL A 8 -3.75 -3.99 -5.34
C VAL A 8 -4.28 -4.49 -6.67
N ASP A 9 -4.55 -5.79 -6.77
CA ASP A 9 -5.16 -6.37 -7.97
C ASP A 9 -6.51 -7.04 -7.72
N ASP A 10 -6.96 -7.12 -6.46
CA ASP A 10 -8.28 -7.64 -6.09
C ASP A 10 -9.32 -6.53 -6.24
N LEU A 11 -10.19 -6.66 -7.23
CA LEU A 11 -11.17 -5.62 -7.57
C LEU A 11 -12.17 -5.35 -6.44
N PHE A 12 -12.56 -6.38 -5.68
CA PHE A 12 -13.50 -6.20 -4.57
C PHE A 12 -12.86 -5.39 -3.45
N PHE A 13 -11.63 -5.72 -3.10
CA PHE A 13 -10.94 -5.00 -2.05
C PHE A 13 -10.56 -3.59 -2.48
N GLN A 14 -10.19 -3.43 -3.75
CA GLN A 14 -9.94 -2.12 -4.34
C GLN A 14 -11.16 -1.22 -4.18
N ALA A 15 -12.37 -1.73 -4.48
CA ALA A 15 -13.60 -0.97 -4.36
C ALA A 15 -13.81 -0.50 -2.92
N LYS A 16 -13.50 -1.34 -1.94
CA LYS A 16 -13.61 -0.99 -0.52
C LYS A 16 -12.66 0.15 -0.15
N ILE A 17 -11.43 0.09 -0.61
CA ILE A 17 -10.45 1.13 -0.36
C ILE A 17 -10.88 2.45 -1.00
N VAL A 18 -11.34 2.40 -2.25
CA VAL A 18 -11.80 3.58 -3.00
C VAL A 18 -12.98 4.25 -2.29
N GLU A 19 -13.96 3.46 -1.84
CA GLU A 19 -15.13 4.01 -1.14
C GLU A 19 -14.73 4.64 0.19
N THR A 20 -13.86 4.00 0.94
CA THR A 20 -13.39 4.55 2.22
C THR A 20 -12.62 5.85 2.00
N ALA A 21 -11.80 5.91 0.96
CA ALA A 21 -11.06 7.12 0.59
C ALA A 21 -12.02 8.26 0.25
N ARG A 22 -13.07 7.96 -0.50
CA ARG A 22 -14.09 8.95 -0.85
C ARG A 22 -14.74 9.54 0.41
N LEU A 23 -15.07 8.69 1.37
CA LEU A 23 -15.71 9.10 2.61
C LEU A 23 -14.79 9.89 3.53
N THR A 24 -13.48 9.64 3.44
CA THR A 24 -12.49 10.34 4.28
C THR A 24 -11.83 11.55 3.60
N GLY A 25 -12.18 11.81 2.34
CA GLY A 25 -11.62 12.94 1.59
C GLY A 25 -10.18 12.73 1.12
N ILE A 26 -9.78 11.47 0.93
CA ILE A 26 -8.42 11.10 0.50
C ILE A 26 -8.38 10.89 -1.01
N THR A 27 -7.36 11.42 -1.66
CA THR A 27 -7.12 11.20 -3.09
C THR A 27 -6.21 10.00 -3.25
N LEU A 28 -6.68 8.97 -3.96
CA LEU A 28 -5.94 7.72 -4.20
C LEU A 28 -5.42 7.64 -5.63
N ALA A 29 -4.31 6.92 -5.79
CA ALA A 29 -3.92 6.34 -7.07
C ALA A 29 -3.83 4.83 -6.88
N ILE A 30 -4.53 4.08 -7.72
CA ILE A 30 -4.54 2.61 -7.67
C ILE A 30 -3.62 2.09 -8.77
N CYS A 31 -2.73 1.18 -8.39
CA CYS A 31 -1.79 0.54 -9.32
C CYS A 31 -1.95 -0.97 -9.26
N GLY A 32 -1.87 -1.62 -10.41
CA GLY A 32 -1.99 -3.08 -10.51
C GLY A 32 -0.65 -3.80 -10.67
N THR A 33 0.45 -3.06 -10.89
CA THR A 33 1.78 -3.64 -11.06
C THR A 33 2.79 -2.89 -10.21
N GLY A 34 3.89 -3.58 -9.87
CA GLY A 34 4.98 -2.96 -9.14
C GLY A 34 5.63 -1.79 -9.87
N ASP A 35 5.77 -1.89 -11.18
CA ASP A 35 6.35 -0.81 -11.98
C ASP A 35 5.50 0.45 -11.94
N ALA A 36 4.20 0.32 -12.11
CA ALA A 36 3.27 1.45 -12.02
C ALA A 36 3.26 2.05 -10.62
N PHE A 37 3.33 1.20 -9.60
CA PHE A 37 3.37 1.60 -8.19
C PHE A 37 4.59 2.49 -7.91
N ILE A 38 5.78 2.03 -8.29
CA ILE A 38 7.02 2.77 -8.10
C ILE A 38 6.98 4.10 -8.85
N ALA A 39 6.60 4.07 -10.12
CA ALA A 39 6.54 5.28 -10.95
C ALA A 39 5.58 6.32 -10.38
N THR A 40 4.43 5.86 -9.88
CA THR A 40 3.43 6.75 -9.30
C THR A 40 3.92 7.37 -7.99
N ILE A 41 4.57 6.59 -7.13
CA ILE A 41 5.13 7.11 -5.88
C ILE A 41 6.21 8.16 -6.17
N ASP A 42 7.10 7.87 -7.12
CA ASP A 42 8.16 8.81 -7.46
C ASP A 42 7.60 10.13 -8.02
N ARG A 43 6.54 10.05 -8.83
CA ARG A 43 5.94 11.24 -9.44
C ARG A 43 5.10 12.04 -8.44
N GLU A 44 4.31 11.36 -7.61
CA GLU A 44 3.30 12.02 -6.77
C GLU A 44 3.78 12.36 -5.36
N SER A 45 4.82 11.72 -4.88
CA SER A 45 5.33 11.89 -3.51
C SER A 45 4.21 11.82 -2.47
N PRO A 46 3.46 10.70 -2.40
CA PRO A 46 2.32 10.58 -1.50
C PRO A 46 2.75 10.57 -0.03
N LYS A 47 1.79 10.79 0.86
CA LYS A 47 2.02 10.69 2.32
C LYS A 47 2.13 9.24 2.78
N LEU A 48 1.54 8.32 2.03
CA LEU A 48 1.48 6.90 2.40
C LEU A 48 1.36 6.05 1.15
N ALA A 49 1.97 4.88 1.15
CA ALA A 49 1.76 3.85 0.15
C ALA A 49 1.26 2.58 0.84
N ILE A 50 0.32 1.91 0.21
CA ILE A 50 -0.30 0.68 0.72
C ILE A 50 -0.06 -0.44 -0.28
N VAL A 51 0.29 -1.62 0.21
CA VAL A 51 0.65 -2.76 -0.63
C VAL A 51 -0.13 -3.99 -0.23
N ASP A 52 -0.85 -4.57 -1.17
CA ASP A 52 -1.38 -5.92 -1.02
C ASP A 52 -0.23 -6.90 -1.28
N LEU A 53 0.30 -7.49 -0.21
CA LEU A 53 1.44 -8.39 -0.31
C LEU A 53 1.11 -9.69 -1.04
N ASN A 54 -0.17 -10.01 -1.20
CA ASN A 54 -0.64 -11.16 -1.97
C ASN A 54 -0.95 -10.82 -3.42
N SER A 55 -0.75 -9.58 -3.86
CA SER A 55 -1.00 -9.19 -5.24
C SER A 55 -0.01 -9.87 -6.19
N ARG A 56 -0.44 -10.04 -7.44
CA ARG A 56 0.40 -10.66 -8.49
C ARG A 56 1.38 -9.68 -9.10
N GLY A 57 1.35 -8.43 -8.68
CA GLY A 57 2.15 -7.35 -9.28
C GLY A 57 3.59 -7.28 -8.81
N GLY A 58 4.11 -8.30 -8.10
CA GLY A 58 5.49 -8.30 -7.65
C GLY A 58 5.73 -7.39 -6.46
N ALA A 59 4.90 -7.53 -5.42
CA ALA A 59 4.93 -6.63 -4.27
C ALA A 59 6.29 -6.53 -3.58
N LEU A 60 6.92 -7.66 -3.22
CA LEU A 60 8.22 -7.63 -2.52
C LEU A 60 9.30 -6.98 -3.37
N ASN A 61 9.34 -7.33 -4.65
CA ASN A 61 10.31 -6.75 -5.58
C ASN A 61 10.12 -5.23 -5.68
N ALA A 62 8.87 -4.78 -5.74
CA ALA A 62 8.57 -3.34 -5.80
C ALA A 62 9.05 -2.62 -4.55
N LEU A 63 8.83 -3.20 -3.36
CA LEU A 63 9.29 -2.62 -2.11
C LEU A 63 10.81 -2.49 -2.08
N GLU A 64 11.51 -3.56 -2.45
CA GLU A 64 12.97 -3.57 -2.48
C GLU A 64 13.51 -2.51 -3.43
N ARG A 65 12.95 -2.42 -4.63
CA ARG A 65 13.37 -1.44 -5.63
C ARG A 65 13.10 0.00 -5.17
N LEU A 66 11.96 0.22 -4.54
CA LEU A 66 11.59 1.55 -4.05
C LEU A 66 12.60 2.03 -2.99
N ARG A 67 12.91 1.17 -2.04
CA ARG A 67 13.88 1.51 -0.98
C ARG A 67 15.30 1.65 -1.52
N ALA A 68 15.68 0.79 -2.47
CA ALA A 68 17.00 0.85 -3.10
C ALA A 68 17.22 2.18 -3.84
N SER A 69 16.17 2.79 -4.34
CA SER A 69 16.25 4.09 -5.01
C SER A 69 16.34 5.27 -4.03
N GLY A 70 16.29 5.02 -2.73
CA GLY A 70 16.35 6.05 -1.70
C GLY A 70 15.00 6.63 -1.29
N ASN A 71 13.91 6.14 -1.88
CA ASN A 71 12.57 6.63 -1.54
C ASN A 71 12.16 6.15 -0.15
N GLN A 72 11.73 7.09 0.71
CA GLN A 72 11.38 6.83 2.10
C GLN A 72 9.88 6.96 2.39
N THR A 73 9.03 6.91 1.37
CA THR A 73 7.57 6.99 1.56
C THR A 73 7.12 5.93 2.57
N PRO A 74 6.33 6.30 3.59
CA PRO A 74 5.80 5.30 4.54
C PRO A 74 5.00 4.23 3.81
N LEU A 75 5.26 2.96 4.17
CA LEU A 75 4.65 1.79 3.53
C LEU A 75 3.91 0.95 4.55
N ILE A 76 2.65 0.65 4.27
CA ILE A 76 1.86 -0.32 5.02
C ILE A 76 1.54 -1.48 4.10
N GLY A 77 1.89 -2.70 4.51
CA GLY A 77 1.54 -3.91 3.79
C GLY A 77 0.44 -4.67 4.51
N TYR A 78 -0.45 -5.32 3.76
CA TYR A 78 -1.41 -6.25 4.34
C TYR A 78 -1.40 -7.56 3.57
N LEU A 79 -1.82 -8.63 4.24
CA LEU A 79 -1.87 -9.96 3.66
C LEU A 79 -3.12 -10.70 4.13
N SER A 80 -3.54 -11.70 3.34
CA SER A 80 -4.85 -12.34 3.55
C SER A 80 -4.90 -13.30 4.73
N HIS A 81 -3.75 -13.79 5.20
CA HIS A 81 -3.63 -14.72 6.32
C HIS A 81 -2.43 -14.35 7.16
N VAL A 82 -2.26 -15.07 8.28
CA VAL A 82 -1.02 -14.96 9.04
C VAL A 82 0.07 -15.72 8.28
N GLN A 83 0.77 -15.00 7.43
CA GLN A 83 1.87 -15.53 6.61
C GLN A 83 3.17 -14.95 7.18
N THR A 84 3.68 -15.58 8.23
CA THR A 84 4.80 -15.07 9.01
C THR A 84 6.03 -14.77 8.15
N GLU A 85 6.39 -15.68 7.26
CA GLU A 85 7.56 -15.49 6.39
C GLU A 85 7.37 -14.31 5.43
N LEU A 86 6.19 -14.19 4.85
CA LEU A 86 5.90 -13.08 3.95
C LEU A 86 5.92 -11.75 4.71
N ALA A 87 5.36 -11.72 5.91
CA ALA A 87 5.37 -10.52 6.74
C ALA A 87 6.78 -10.11 7.10
N GLU A 88 7.64 -11.06 7.47
CA GLU A 88 9.05 -10.78 7.78
C GLU A 88 9.80 -10.28 6.56
N SER A 89 9.57 -10.91 5.40
CA SER A 89 10.19 -10.49 4.14
C SER A 89 9.77 -9.05 3.76
N ALA A 90 8.51 -8.72 3.96
CA ALA A 90 8.01 -7.38 3.67
C ALA A 90 8.64 -6.33 4.58
N LYS A 91 8.77 -6.63 5.86
CA LYS A 91 9.44 -5.73 6.81
C LYS A 91 10.90 -5.55 6.46
N ALA A 92 11.59 -6.64 6.11
CA ALA A 92 12.98 -6.59 5.67
C ALA A 92 13.15 -5.79 4.38
N ALA A 93 12.16 -5.83 3.50
CA ALA A 93 12.15 -5.07 2.25
C ALA A 93 11.84 -3.59 2.44
N GLY A 94 11.46 -3.17 3.65
CA GLY A 94 11.26 -1.77 3.98
C GLY A 94 9.84 -1.34 4.32
N CYS A 95 8.91 -2.29 4.47
CA CYS A 95 7.56 -1.98 4.93
C CYS A 95 7.60 -1.50 6.39
N ASN A 96 7.01 -0.36 6.66
CA ASN A 96 7.00 0.21 8.00
C ASN A 96 6.04 -0.54 8.94
N ASP A 97 4.96 -1.08 8.39
CA ASP A 97 4.00 -1.87 9.14
C ASP A 97 3.41 -2.95 8.24
N VAL A 98 3.15 -4.12 8.80
CA VAL A 98 2.55 -5.24 8.08
C VAL A 98 1.46 -5.83 8.98
N MET A 99 0.26 -6.00 8.44
CA MET A 99 -0.87 -6.48 9.21
C MET A 99 -1.76 -7.42 8.41
N PRO A 100 -2.52 -8.29 9.08
CA PRO A 100 -3.52 -9.10 8.39
C PRO A 100 -4.59 -8.21 7.75
N ARG A 101 -5.18 -8.67 6.66
CA ARG A 101 -6.23 -7.93 5.95
C ARG A 101 -7.38 -7.53 6.88
N SER A 102 -7.76 -8.39 7.83
CA SER A 102 -8.85 -8.10 8.77
C SER A 102 -8.54 -6.88 9.63
N LYS A 103 -7.31 -6.78 10.12
CA LYS A 103 -6.89 -5.61 10.92
C LYS A 103 -6.81 -4.37 10.04
N PHE A 104 -6.27 -4.51 8.84
CA PHE A 104 -6.19 -3.41 7.89
C PHE A 104 -7.59 -2.87 7.58
N THR A 105 -8.53 -3.76 7.30
CA THR A 105 -9.92 -3.39 7.00
C THR A 105 -10.58 -2.67 8.18
N ALA A 106 -10.38 -3.18 9.41
CA ALA A 106 -10.95 -2.58 10.61
C ALA A 106 -10.43 -1.17 10.87
N ASN A 107 -9.21 -0.87 10.42
CA ASN A 107 -8.55 0.41 10.67
C ASN A 107 -8.44 1.28 9.41
N LEU A 108 -9.05 0.87 8.31
CA LEU A 108 -8.85 1.49 7.01
C LEU A 108 -9.16 3.00 7.02
N ALA A 109 -10.28 3.38 7.59
CA ALA A 109 -10.66 4.79 7.64
C ALA A 109 -9.64 5.63 8.42
N SER A 110 -9.16 5.12 9.56
CA SER A 110 -8.14 5.79 10.36
C SER A 110 -6.81 5.90 9.62
N ILE A 111 -6.43 4.81 8.94
CA ILE A 111 -5.18 4.78 8.16
C ILE A 111 -5.22 5.84 7.06
N LEU A 112 -6.30 5.88 6.30
CA LEU A 112 -6.43 6.86 5.22
C LEU A 112 -6.53 8.29 5.77
N SER A 113 -7.29 8.52 6.82
CA SER A 113 -7.41 9.85 7.42
C SER A 113 -6.07 10.38 7.89
N GLY A 114 -5.21 9.52 8.39
CA GLY A 114 -3.87 9.89 8.83
C GLY A 114 -2.95 10.32 7.70
N ALA A 115 -3.29 10.01 6.46
CA ALA A 115 -2.50 10.35 5.28
C ALA A 115 -3.03 11.59 4.54
N LYS A 116 -4.01 12.26 5.10
CA LYS A 116 -4.58 13.45 4.45
C LYS A 116 -3.58 14.59 4.46
N SER A 117 -3.45 15.23 3.30
CA SER A 117 -2.57 16.38 3.13
C SER A 117 -3.12 17.64 3.82
#